data_0ec8e17bf85635e93c087e2732c3256d
#
_entry.id   0ec8e17bf85635e93c087e2732c3256d
#
_cell.length_a   1.000
_cell.length_b   1.000
_cell.length_c   1.000
_cell.angle_alpha   90.00
_cell.angle_beta   90.00
_cell.angle_gamma   90.00
#
_symmetry.space_group_name_H-M   'P 1'
#
loop_
_entity.id
_entity.type
_entity.pdbx_description
1 polymer ?
#
loop_
_entity_poly.entity_id
_entity_poly.type
_entity_poly.pdbx_seq_one_letter_code
_entity_poly.pdbx_strand_id
1 'polypeptide(L)'
;MKLKFQFILYLLFLHGVIALFAFDYFLSQKYWFLIVEAGMILSFFIAFRIYRRLIRPLDLISSGIQLIRDRDFTINYRRVGSKELDELITVFNRMIEQLREERTIQQEQHFFLQKLMDAAPIGIIILDGNEKIRQLNRSAEEILGVRLDDMVGTPLGDLSSPFAKPMLSLKEEFPLTLRLNGIRNFRISKAHFMNLGFRNSFILIDELTNEMLAAEKESFGKAIRMMLFASLPLP
;
A
#
# COMPACT_ATOMS: atom_id res chain seq x y z
N MET A 1 23.06 -0.16 19.95
CA MET A 1 23.72 -0.01 21.28
C MET A 1 24.84 -1.01 21.52
N LYS A 2 24.70 -2.25 21.06
CA LYS A 2 25.68 -3.33 21.39
C LYS A 2 27.07 -3.13 20.75
N LEU A 3 27.15 -2.75 19.47
CA LEU A 3 28.44 -2.68 18.77
C LEU A 3 29.33 -1.55 19.30
N LYS A 4 28.77 -0.38 19.56
CA LYS A 4 29.51 0.75 20.18
C LYS A 4 30.07 0.40 21.54
N PHE A 5 29.23 -0.20 22.38
CA PHE A 5 29.61 -0.57 23.74
C PHE A 5 30.68 -1.66 23.74
N GLN A 6 30.53 -2.65 22.87
CA GLN A 6 31.51 -3.73 22.70
C GLN A 6 32.86 -3.20 22.21
N PHE A 7 32.86 -2.28 21.25
CA PHE A 7 34.08 -1.68 20.72
C PHE A 7 34.80 -0.85 21.78
N ILE A 8 34.09 -0.01 22.51
CA ILE A 8 34.67 0.79 23.60
C ILE A 8 35.21 -0.13 24.73
N LEU A 9 34.45 -1.14 25.13
CA LEU A 9 34.84 -2.09 26.15
C LEU A 9 36.09 -2.87 25.73
N TYR A 10 36.15 -3.36 24.49
CA TYR A 10 37.33 -4.03 23.94
C TYR A 10 38.56 -3.12 23.94
N LEU A 11 38.40 -1.86 23.52
CA LEU A 11 39.47 -0.89 23.48
C LEU A 11 40.02 -0.59 24.88
N LEU A 12 39.14 -0.36 25.85
CA LEU A 12 39.51 -0.13 27.24
C LEU A 12 40.21 -1.34 27.85
N PHE A 13 39.69 -2.54 27.60
CA PHE A 13 40.29 -3.78 28.08
C PHE A 13 41.70 -3.98 27.50
N LEU A 14 41.85 -3.86 26.19
CA LEU A 14 43.14 -4.03 25.49
C LEU A 14 44.18 -3.03 25.99
N HIS A 15 43.84 -1.75 26.08
CA HIS A 15 44.76 -0.71 26.56
C HIS A 15 45.04 -0.86 28.06
N GLY A 16 44.06 -1.29 28.87
CA GLY A 16 44.25 -1.58 30.28
C GLY A 16 45.24 -2.72 30.52
N VAL A 17 45.12 -3.81 29.75
CA VAL A 17 46.07 -4.94 29.84
C VAL A 17 47.48 -4.52 29.44
N ILE A 18 47.62 -3.76 28.33
CA ILE A 18 48.94 -3.26 27.90
C ILE A 18 49.54 -2.33 28.95
N ALA A 19 48.75 -1.43 29.56
CA ALA A 19 49.20 -0.53 30.59
C ALA A 19 49.70 -1.28 31.84
N LEU A 20 49.01 -2.34 32.25
CA LEU A 20 49.44 -3.18 33.41
C LEU A 20 50.76 -3.88 33.11
N PHE A 21 50.92 -4.50 31.96
CA PHE A 21 52.18 -5.13 31.56
C PHE A 21 53.32 -4.12 31.42
N ALA A 22 53.03 -2.95 30.81
CA ALA A 22 54.06 -1.91 30.68
C ALA A 22 54.50 -1.38 32.05
N PHE A 23 53.62 -1.22 33.01
CA PHE A 23 53.93 -0.75 34.34
C PHE A 23 54.82 -1.74 35.07
N ASP A 24 54.51 -3.03 35.05
CA ASP A 24 55.24 -4.06 35.75
C ASP A 24 56.65 -4.31 35.15
N TYR A 25 56.74 -4.35 33.81
CA TYR A 25 57.98 -4.73 33.13
C TYR A 25 58.98 -3.56 32.94
N PHE A 26 58.49 -2.33 32.72
CA PHE A 26 59.33 -1.18 32.35
C PHE A 26 59.57 -0.17 33.48
N LEU A 27 59.21 -0.50 34.73
CA LEU A 27 59.39 0.40 35.87
C LEU A 27 60.87 0.83 36.05
N SER A 28 61.81 -0.02 35.65
CA SER A 28 63.24 0.21 35.74
C SER A 28 63.85 0.88 34.48
N GLN A 29 63.10 0.97 33.36
CA GLN A 29 63.60 1.49 32.09
C GLN A 29 62.70 2.61 31.53
N LYS A 30 62.91 3.81 32.03
CA LYS A 30 62.14 5.03 31.73
C LYS A 30 61.85 5.31 30.26
N TYR A 31 62.84 5.09 29.37
CA TYR A 31 62.71 5.37 27.95
C TYR A 31 61.73 4.41 27.26
N TRP A 32 61.74 3.14 27.55
CA TRP A 32 60.83 2.17 26.98
C TRP A 32 59.37 2.38 27.44
N PHE A 33 59.20 2.81 28.68
CA PHE A 33 57.88 3.18 29.20
C PHE A 33 57.27 4.32 28.40
N LEU A 34 58.02 5.39 28.11
CA LEU A 34 57.57 6.53 27.31
C LEU A 34 57.18 6.12 25.88
N ILE A 35 57.93 5.19 25.26
CA ILE A 35 57.64 4.70 23.91
C ILE A 35 56.29 3.92 23.91
N VAL A 36 56.03 3.06 24.88
CA VAL A 36 54.83 2.31 25.02
C VAL A 36 53.63 3.24 25.25
N GLU A 37 53.78 4.24 26.13
CA GLU A 37 52.74 5.22 26.42
C GLU A 37 52.38 6.05 25.18
N ALA A 38 53.37 6.54 24.42
CA ALA A 38 53.16 7.23 23.16
C ALA A 38 52.45 6.32 22.15
N GLY A 39 52.83 5.07 22.03
CA GLY A 39 52.14 4.07 21.18
C GLY A 39 50.69 3.83 21.57
N MET A 40 50.39 3.79 22.86
CA MET A 40 48.99 3.66 23.35
C MET A 40 48.13 4.88 23.00
N ILE A 41 48.68 6.09 23.19
CA ILE A 41 47.99 7.33 22.81
C ILE A 41 47.70 7.35 21.32
N LEU A 42 48.69 6.98 20.52
CA LEU A 42 48.53 6.91 19.06
C LEU A 42 47.47 5.87 18.64
N SER A 43 47.52 4.68 19.24
CA SER A 43 46.57 3.61 19.04
C SER A 43 45.14 4.04 19.39
N PHE A 44 44.96 4.71 20.53
CA PHE A 44 43.67 5.26 20.93
C PHE A 44 43.16 6.30 19.95
N PHE A 45 44.01 7.17 19.47
CA PHE A 45 43.65 8.19 18.46
C PHE A 45 43.21 7.55 17.13
N ILE A 46 43.93 6.53 16.66
CA ILE A 46 43.57 5.78 15.45
C ILE A 46 42.24 5.07 15.64
N ALA A 47 42.04 4.37 16.76
CA ALA A 47 40.80 3.68 17.06
C ALA A 47 39.62 4.63 17.17
N PHE A 48 39.78 5.81 17.78
CA PHE A 48 38.76 6.84 17.88
C PHE A 48 38.41 7.40 16.46
N ARG A 49 39.41 7.57 15.59
CA ARG A 49 39.20 7.98 14.21
C ARG A 49 38.41 6.93 13.41
N ILE A 50 38.76 5.64 13.56
CA ILE A 50 38.05 4.51 12.94
C ILE A 50 36.61 4.47 13.46
N TYR A 51 36.39 4.59 14.78
CA TYR A 51 35.06 4.63 15.36
C TYR A 51 34.19 5.73 14.74
N ARG A 52 34.69 6.96 14.68
CA ARG A 52 33.95 8.10 14.12
C ARG A 52 33.69 7.95 12.62
N ARG A 53 34.61 7.35 11.87
CA ARG A 53 34.54 7.25 10.42
C ARG A 53 33.73 6.06 9.92
N LEU A 54 33.73 4.92 10.64
CA LEU A 54 33.09 3.69 10.20
C LEU A 54 31.88 3.31 11.07
N ILE A 55 32.02 3.28 12.40
CA ILE A 55 31.00 2.71 13.26
C ILE A 55 29.81 3.66 13.44
N ARG A 56 30.08 4.95 13.65
CA ARG A 56 29.01 5.93 13.87
C ARG A 56 28.02 6.06 12.70
N PRO A 57 28.45 6.06 11.43
CA PRO A 57 27.53 6.11 10.29
C PRO A 57 26.68 4.83 10.11
N LEU A 58 27.17 3.67 10.53
CA LEU A 58 26.39 2.43 10.47
C LEU A 58 25.13 2.49 11.35
N ASP A 59 25.18 3.23 12.47
CA ASP A 59 24.00 3.45 13.29
C ASP A 59 22.92 4.26 12.57
N LEU A 60 23.30 5.21 11.70
CA LEU A 60 22.36 5.99 10.90
C LEU A 60 21.60 5.09 9.92
N ILE A 61 22.33 4.16 9.29
CA ILE A 61 21.72 3.20 8.36
C ILE A 61 20.77 2.25 9.09
N SER A 62 21.19 1.75 10.27
CA SER A 62 20.34 0.89 11.11
C SER A 62 19.05 1.61 11.54
N SER A 63 19.15 2.89 11.89
CA SER A 63 17.98 3.73 12.20
C SER A 63 17.10 3.94 10.96
N GLY A 64 17.71 4.08 9.77
CA GLY A 64 17.00 4.24 8.52
C GLY A 64 16.16 3.01 8.14
N ILE A 65 16.67 1.81 8.37
CA ILE A 65 15.91 0.58 8.14
C ILE A 65 14.67 0.53 9.03
N GLN A 66 14.77 1.00 10.27
CA GLN A 66 13.63 1.06 11.19
C GLN A 66 12.54 2.01 10.68
N LEU A 67 12.93 3.16 10.13
CA LEU A 67 12.00 4.13 9.55
C LEU A 67 11.30 3.61 8.30
N ILE A 68 12.00 2.85 7.44
CA ILE A 68 11.37 2.16 6.30
C ILE A 68 10.31 1.18 6.82
N ARG A 69 10.60 0.42 7.88
CA ARG A 69 9.65 -0.50 8.51
C ARG A 69 8.43 0.23 9.07
N ASP A 70 8.64 1.41 9.64
CA ASP A 70 7.59 2.26 10.20
C ASP A 70 6.85 3.08 9.10
N ARG A 71 7.23 2.87 7.82
CA ARG A 71 6.69 3.55 6.63
C ARG A 71 6.88 5.07 6.65
N ASP A 72 7.89 5.55 7.35
CA ASP A 72 8.29 6.95 7.37
C ASP A 72 9.41 7.20 6.34
N PHE A 73 9.04 7.77 5.21
CA PHE A 73 9.95 8.09 4.11
C PHE A 73 10.34 9.57 4.08
N THR A 74 10.18 10.32 5.18
CA THR A 74 10.47 11.75 5.20
C THR A 74 11.95 12.07 5.37
N ILE A 75 12.77 11.09 5.74
CA ILE A 75 14.16 11.28 6.11
C ILE A 75 15.09 11.26 4.90
N ASN A 76 16.05 12.17 4.94
CA ASN A 76 17.17 12.24 3.98
C ASN A 76 18.48 12.36 4.77
N TYR A 77 19.42 11.45 4.55
CA TYR A 77 20.70 11.43 5.25
C TYR A 77 21.70 12.33 4.57
N ARG A 78 22.46 13.09 5.40
CA ARG A 78 23.55 13.94 4.92
C ARG A 78 24.83 13.15 4.77
N ARG A 79 25.69 13.54 3.83
CA ARG A 79 27.01 13.00 3.62
C ARG A 79 27.88 13.16 4.87
N VAL A 80 28.68 12.14 5.16
CA VAL A 80 29.53 12.07 6.37
C VAL A 80 31.02 12.32 6.06
N GLY A 81 31.40 12.48 4.78
CA GLY A 81 32.76 12.77 4.34
C GLY A 81 33.66 11.54 4.15
N SER A 82 33.08 10.34 4.08
CA SER A 82 33.76 9.11 3.68
C SER A 82 33.20 8.67 2.33
N LYS A 83 34.06 8.46 1.35
CA LYS A 83 33.65 8.16 -0.04
C LYS A 83 32.72 6.94 -0.10
N GLU A 84 33.09 5.86 0.59
CA GLU A 84 32.35 4.60 0.59
C GLU A 84 30.98 4.72 1.30
N LEU A 85 30.96 5.49 2.38
CA LEU A 85 29.72 5.73 3.14
C LEU A 85 28.81 6.74 2.46
N ASP A 86 29.38 7.75 1.83
CA ASP A 86 28.62 8.75 1.08
C ASP A 86 27.97 8.14 -0.17
N GLU A 87 28.63 7.16 -0.81
CA GLU A 87 28.03 6.37 -1.88
C GLU A 87 26.84 5.55 -1.37
N LEU A 88 27.00 4.86 -0.24
CA LEU A 88 25.94 4.09 0.40
C LEU A 88 24.75 4.98 0.81
N ILE A 89 25.02 6.15 1.41
CA ILE A 89 23.99 7.14 1.76
C ILE A 89 23.26 7.63 0.51
N THR A 90 23.98 7.85 -0.59
CA THR A 90 23.38 8.28 -1.86
C THR A 90 22.43 7.23 -2.41
N VAL A 91 22.83 5.95 -2.42
CA VAL A 91 21.96 4.83 -2.85
C VAL A 91 20.76 4.71 -1.94
N PHE A 92 20.95 4.82 -0.62
CA PHE A 92 19.86 4.75 0.35
C PHE A 92 18.84 5.89 0.15
N ASN A 93 19.29 7.14 0.04
CA ASN A 93 18.42 8.28 -0.20
C ASN A 93 17.65 8.15 -1.51
N ARG A 94 18.29 7.64 -2.57
CA ARG A 94 17.63 7.38 -3.85
C ARG A 94 16.54 6.31 -3.73
N MET A 95 16.80 5.25 -2.98
CA MET A 95 15.80 4.20 -2.72
C MET A 95 14.60 4.76 -1.93
N ILE A 96 14.84 5.58 -0.91
CA ILE A 96 13.77 6.24 -0.15
C ILE A 96 12.92 7.14 -1.06
N GLU A 97 13.56 7.92 -1.95
CA GLU A 97 12.85 8.78 -2.90
C GLU A 97 12.00 7.99 -3.87
N GLN A 98 12.51 6.88 -4.42
CA GLN A 98 11.74 5.99 -5.27
C GLN A 98 10.52 5.40 -4.55
N LEU A 99 10.68 4.94 -3.30
CA LEU A 99 9.58 4.43 -2.50
C LEU A 99 8.52 5.51 -2.21
N ARG A 100 8.96 6.75 -2.00
CA ARG A 100 8.07 7.90 -1.82
C ARG A 100 7.27 8.19 -3.09
N GLU A 101 7.94 8.25 -4.24
CA GLU A 101 7.32 8.47 -5.54
C GLU A 101 6.29 7.37 -5.87
N GLU A 102 6.67 6.09 -5.72
CA GLU A 102 5.76 4.97 -5.96
C GLU A 102 4.51 5.05 -5.06
N ARG A 103 4.69 5.37 -3.78
CA ARG A 103 3.58 5.53 -2.86
C ARG A 103 2.67 6.69 -3.25
N THR A 104 3.24 7.83 -3.64
CA THR A 104 2.48 8.98 -4.10
C THR A 104 1.66 8.63 -5.33
N ILE A 105 2.26 7.98 -6.33
CA ILE A 105 1.58 7.54 -7.55
C ILE A 105 0.44 6.56 -7.21
N GLN A 106 0.67 5.60 -6.31
CA GLN A 106 -0.37 4.66 -5.87
C GLN A 106 -1.52 5.38 -5.16
N GLN A 107 -1.23 6.36 -4.31
CA GLN A 107 -2.25 7.16 -3.64
C GLN A 107 -3.06 8.01 -4.63
N GLU A 108 -2.40 8.64 -5.58
CA GLU A 108 -3.04 9.41 -6.64
C GLU A 108 -3.95 8.53 -7.51
N GLN A 109 -3.46 7.35 -7.93
CA GLN A 109 -4.26 6.40 -8.69
C GLN A 109 -5.49 5.91 -7.91
N HIS A 110 -5.30 5.58 -6.63
CA HIS A 110 -6.41 5.17 -5.77
C HIS A 110 -7.45 6.28 -5.62
N PHE A 111 -6.99 7.50 -5.34
CA PHE A 111 -7.86 8.68 -5.24
C PHE A 111 -8.60 8.97 -6.55
N PHE A 112 -7.90 8.88 -7.69
CA PHE A 112 -8.50 9.07 -9.01
C PHE A 112 -9.59 8.04 -9.30
N LEU A 113 -9.31 6.75 -9.06
CA LEU A 113 -10.31 5.69 -9.23
C LEU A 113 -11.52 5.88 -8.33
N GLN A 114 -11.30 6.29 -7.08
CA GLN A 114 -12.40 6.58 -6.16
C GLN A 114 -13.25 7.76 -6.66
N LYS A 115 -12.62 8.83 -7.15
CA LYS A 115 -13.33 9.97 -7.73
C LYS A 115 -14.10 9.60 -9.00
N LEU A 116 -13.57 8.74 -9.85
CA LEU A 116 -14.30 8.20 -11.00
C LEU A 116 -15.51 7.39 -10.58
N MET A 117 -15.38 6.52 -9.58
CA MET A 117 -16.50 5.76 -9.02
C MET A 117 -17.58 6.70 -8.47
N ASP A 118 -17.20 7.72 -7.69
CA ASP A 118 -18.15 8.65 -7.08
C ASP A 118 -18.85 9.55 -8.11
N ALA A 119 -18.17 9.85 -9.22
CA ALA A 119 -18.74 10.64 -10.32
C ALA A 119 -19.64 9.81 -11.26
N ALA A 120 -19.56 8.48 -11.18
CA ALA A 120 -20.41 7.63 -12.03
C ALA A 120 -21.88 7.78 -11.66
N PRO A 121 -22.78 8.01 -12.60
CA PRO A 121 -24.22 8.11 -12.35
C PRO A 121 -24.87 6.76 -12.01
N ILE A 122 -24.11 5.69 -12.14
CA ILE A 122 -24.54 4.30 -11.90
C ILE A 122 -24.17 3.94 -10.46
N GLY A 123 -25.08 3.31 -9.72
CA GLY A 123 -24.78 2.73 -8.41
C GLY A 123 -23.82 1.55 -8.54
N ILE A 124 -22.68 1.61 -7.84
CA ILE A 124 -21.65 0.57 -7.84
C ILE A 124 -21.50 0.03 -6.44
N ILE A 125 -21.65 -1.29 -6.28
CA ILE A 125 -21.46 -2.01 -5.04
C ILE A 125 -20.33 -3.02 -5.25
N ILE A 126 -19.26 -2.96 -4.48
CA ILE A 126 -18.19 -3.94 -4.51
C ILE A 126 -18.35 -4.89 -3.33
N LEU A 127 -18.34 -6.19 -3.63
CA LEU A 127 -18.46 -7.26 -2.64
C LEU A 127 -17.13 -8.00 -2.49
N ASP A 128 -16.87 -8.50 -1.30
CA ASP A 128 -15.74 -9.40 -1.05
C ASP A 128 -16.06 -10.85 -1.47
N GLY A 129 -15.08 -11.77 -1.29
CA GLY A 129 -15.25 -13.19 -1.62
C GLY A 129 -16.35 -13.93 -0.83
N ASN A 130 -16.87 -13.31 0.25
CA ASN A 130 -17.98 -13.83 1.08
C ASN A 130 -19.29 -13.09 0.81
N GLU A 131 -19.39 -12.36 -0.28
CA GLU A 131 -20.56 -11.53 -0.65
C GLU A 131 -20.93 -10.45 0.38
N LYS A 132 -19.97 -9.97 1.16
CA LYS A 132 -20.13 -8.83 2.05
C LYS A 132 -19.78 -7.53 1.34
N ILE A 133 -20.51 -6.48 1.68
CA ILE A 133 -20.30 -5.14 1.13
C ILE A 133 -18.94 -4.62 1.57
N ARG A 134 -18.09 -4.34 0.61
CA ARG A 134 -16.77 -3.75 0.82
C ARG A 134 -16.74 -2.25 0.52
N GLN A 135 -17.45 -1.85 -0.54
CA GLN A 135 -17.48 -0.46 -1.00
C GLN A 135 -18.78 -0.15 -1.74
N LEU A 136 -19.26 1.06 -1.57
CA LEU A 136 -20.37 1.66 -2.32
C LEU A 136 -19.86 2.98 -2.91
N ASN A 137 -20.31 3.34 -4.11
CA ASN A 137 -20.14 4.70 -4.59
C ASN A 137 -21.32 5.57 -4.14
N ARG A 138 -21.18 6.87 -4.31
CA ARG A 138 -22.20 7.85 -3.93
C ARG A 138 -23.57 7.57 -4.54
N SER A 139 -23.61 7.23 -5.82
CA SER A 139 -24.87 6.89 -6.50
C SER A 139 -25.55 5.65 -5.91
N ALA A 140 -24.78 4.63 -5.49
CA ALA A 140 -25.34 3.47 -4.81
C ALA A 140 -25.91 3.84 -3.44
N GLU A 141 -25.23 4.69 -2.66
CA GLU A 141 -25.76 5.17 -1.37
C GLU A 141 -27.09 5.91 -1.55
N GLU A 142 -27.18 6.80 -2.54
CA GLU A 142 -28.39 7.57 -2.85
C GLU A 142 -29.56 6.67 -3.34
N ILE A 143 -29.27 5.69 -4.20
CA ILE A 143 -30.29 4.76 -4.75
C ILE A 143 -30.81 3.81 -3.65
N LEU A 144 -29.90 3.30 -2.81
CA LEU A 144 -30.23 2.34 -1.76
C LEU A 144 -30.77 3.00 -0.50
N GLY A 145 -30.51 4.30 -0.29
CA GLY A 145 -30.86 5.05 0.92
C GLY A 145 -30.03 4.63 2.14
N VAL A 146 -28.78 4.21 1.94
CA VAL A 146 -27.89 3.74 3.00
C VAL A 146 -26.57 4.50 2.93
N ARG A 147 -25.77 4.46 4.02
CA ARG A 147 -24.41 5.00 4.04
C ARG A 147 -23.40 3.87 4.06
N LEU A 148 -22.28 4.08 3.38
CA LEU A 148 -21.18 3.11 3.32
C LEU A 148 -20.71 2.70 4.72
N ASP A 149 -20.50 3.70 5.60
CA ASP A 149 -19.95 3.47 6.96
C ASP A 149 -20.81 2.48 7.78
N ASP A 150 -22.12 2.45 7.53
CA ASP A 150 -23.07 1.56 8.23
C ASP A 150 -23.12 0.16 7.59
N MET A 151 -22.63 0.03 6.34
CA MET A 151 -22.82 -1.18 5.52
C MET A 151 -21.54 -1.98 5.28
N VAL A 152 -20.36 -1.42 5.55
CA VAL A 152 -19.08 -2.13 5.34
C VAL A 152 -19.02 -3.41 6.18
N GLY A 153 -18.75 -4.54 5.52
CA GLY A 153 -18.64 -5.86 6.16
C GLY A 153 -20.00 -6.56 6.42
N THR A 154 -21.14 -5.92 6.11
CA THR A 154 -22.44 -6.55 6.22
C THR A 154 -22.72 -7.43 5.00
N PRO A 155 -23.41 -8.59 5.17
CA PRO A 155 -23.87 -9.37 4.04
C PRO A 155 -24.88 -8.58 3.20
N LEU A 156 -24.87 -8.81 1.88
CA LEU A 156 -25.82 -8.18 0.97
C LEU A 156 -27.28 -8.43 1.34
N GLY A 157 -27.57 -9.59 1.96
CA GLY A 157 -28.91 -9.98 2.39
C GLY A 157 -29.48 -9.18 3.55
N ASP A 158 -28.61 -8.55 4.36
CA ASP A 158 -29.01 -7.78 5.54
C ASP A 158 -29.33 -6.32 5.18
N LEU A 159 -29.23 -5.98 3.90
CA LEU A 159 -29.53 -4.65 3.39
C LEU A 159 -31.04 -4.37 3.55
N SER A 160 -31.40 -3.35 4.34
CA SER A 160 -32.77 -2.89 4.52
C SER A 160 -33.28 -2.10 3.30
N SER A 161 -33.26 -2.72 2.11
CA SER A 161 -33.61 -2.08 0.85
C SER A 161 -34.45 -3.02 -0.02
N PRO A 162 -35.38 -2.48 -0.82
CA PRO A 162 -36.14 -3.27 -1.81
C PRO A 162 -35.24 -4.01 -2.82
N PHE A 163 -34.00 -3.58 -2.96
CA PHE A 163 -33.01 -4.15 -3.86
C PHE A 163 -32.36 -5.43 -3.31
N ALA A 164 -32.36 -5.67 -1.99
CA ALA A 164 -31.64 -6.78 -1.36
C ALA A 164 -32.00 -8.15 -1.96
N LYS A 165 -33.29 -8.50 -1.96
CA LYS A 165 -33.77 -9.78 -2.50
C LYS A 165 -33.46 -9.97 -3.98
N PRO A 166 -33.75 -8.98 -4.88
CA PRO A 166 -33.35 -9.04 -6.28
C PRO A 166 -31.85 -9.24 -6.49
N MET A 167 -31.00 -8.55 -5.73
CA MET A 167 -29.56 -8.67 -5.83
C MET A 167 -29.03 -10.05 -5.43
N LEU A 168 -29.60 -10.68 -4.43
CA LEU A 168 -29.25 -12.05 -4.01
C LEU A 168 -29.62 -13.09 -5.09
N SER A 169 -30.67 -12.85 -5.85
CA SER A 169 -31.14 -13.76 -6.92
C SER A 169 -30.42 -13.56 -8.25
N LEU A 170 -29.55 -12.54 -8.37
CA LEU A 170 -28.83 -12.23 -9.60
C LEU A 170 -27.88 -13.37 -9.99
N LYS A 171 -28.09 -13.89 -11.19
CA LYS A 171 -27.14 -14.74 -11.88
C LYS A 171 -26.21 -13.87 -12.72
N GLU A 172 -24.95 -14.23 -12.79
CA GLU A 172 -24.01 -13.60 -13.71
C GLU A 172 -24.56 -13.74 -15.13
N GLU A 173 -24.29 -12.75 -15.99
CA GLU A 173 -24.73 -12.66 -17.38
C GLU A 173 -26.22 -12.31 -17.61
N PHE A 174 -27.07 -12.34 -16.59
CA PHE A 174 -28.47 -12.01 -16.74
C PHE A 174 -28.84 -10.78 -15.90
N PRO A 175 -28.88 -9.57 -16.50
CA PRO A 175 -29.34 -8.38 -15.80
C PRO A 175 -30.83 -8.52 -15.43
N LEU A 176 -31.19 -8.02 -14.26
CA LEU A 176 -32.55 -7.97 -13.79
C LEU A 176 -33.09 -6.55 -13.87
N THR A 177 -34.26 -6.34 -14.44
CA THR A 177 -34.93 -5.05 -14.40
C THR A 177 -35.95 -5.03 -13.26
N LEU A 178 -35.78 -4.09 -12.35
CA LEU A 178 -36.63 -3.87 -11.19
C LEU A 178 -37.41 -2.58 -11.35
N ARG A 179 -38.73 -2.62 -11.17
CA ARG A 179 -39.58 -1.43 -11.16
C ARG A 179 -39.95 -1.07 -9.71
N LEU A 180 -39.53 0.11 -9.27
CA LEU A 180 -39.82 0.63 -7.95
C LEU A 180 -40.87 1.74 -8.02
N ASN A 181 -41.81 1.72 -7.10
CA ASN A 181 -42.88 2.73 -6.95
C ASN A 181 -43.66 3.04 -8.25
N GLY A 182 -43.65 2.08 -9.19
CA GLY A 182 -44.39 2.22 -10.47
C GLY A 182 -43.79 3.22 -11.48
N ILE A 183 -42.77 3.98 -11.10
CA ILE A 183 -42.23 5.10 -11.92
C ILE A 183 -40.76 4.89 -12.29
N ARG A 184 -39.92 4.44 -11.36
CA ARG A 184 -38.48 4.29 -11.56
C ARG A 184 -38.14 2.85 -11.95
N ASN A 185 -37.39 2.68 -13.01
CA ASN A 185 -36.94 1.39 -13.48
C ASN A 185 -35.42 1.31 -13.29
N PHE A 186 -34.97 0.22 -12.70
CA PHE A 186 -33.56 -0.01 -12.45
C PHE A 186 -33.10 -1.29 -13.12
N ARG A 187 -32.00 -1.23 -13.84
CA ARG A 187 -31.30 -2.42 -14.32
C ARG A 187 -30.21 -2.77 -13.33
N ILE A 188 -30.24 -3.99 -12.83
CA ILE A 188 -29.25 -4.50 -11.90
C ILE A 188 -28.46 -5.60 -12.61
N SER A 189 -27.15 -5.52 -12.59
CA SER A 189 -26.26 -6.53 -13.14
C SER A 189 -25.17 -6.89 -12.14
N LYS A 190 -24.76 -8.16 -12.13
CA LYS A 190 -23.68 -8.68 -11.30
C LYS A 190 -22.56 -9.17 -12.21
N ALA A 191 -21.34 -8.77 -11.92
CA ALA A 191 -20.15 -9.28 -12.57
C ALA A 191 -19.08 -9.57 -11.52
N HIS A 192 -18.04 -10.30 -11.89
CA HIS A 192 -16.97 -10.67 -10.97
C HIS A 192 -15.60 -10.33 -11.55
N PHE A 193 -14.61 -10.23 -10.67
CA PHE A 193 -13.22 -10.07 -11.03
C PHE A 193 -12.33 -10.85 -10.06
N MET A 194 -11.16 -11.25 -10.53
CA MET A 194 -10.16 -11.93 -9.68
C MET A 194 -9.23 -10.89 -9.07
N ASN A 195 -9.10 -10.92 -7.74
CA ASN A 195 -8.16 -10.08 -7.01
C ASN A 195 -7.32 -10.97 -6.09
N LEU A 196 -6.00 -11.02 -6.31
CA LEU A 196 -5.04 -11.85 -5.55
C LEU A 196 -5.47 -13.32 -5.43
N GLY A 197 -6.09 -13.89 -6.47
CA GLY A 197 -6.58 -15.27 -6.47
C GLY A 197 -7.95 -15.47 -5.83
N PHE A 198 -8.56 -14.41 -5.28
CA PHE A 198 -9.91 -14.46 -4.73
C PHE A 198 -10.92 -13.86 -5.71
N ARG A 199 -12.06 -14.54 -5.86
CA ARG A 199 -13.16 -14.05 -6.66
C ARG A 199 -13.94 -13.01 -5.86
N ASN A 200 -13.94 -11.77 -6.35
CA ASN A 200 -14.76 -10.69 -5.84
C ASN A 200 -15.86 -10.36 -6.86
N SER A 201 -16.97 -9.83 -6.39
CA SER A 201 -18.09 -9.47 -7.25
C SER A 201 -18.37 -7.97 -7.16
N PHE A 202 -18.95 -7.42 -8.20
CA PHE A 202 -19.55 -6.09 -8.14
C PHE A 202 -20.94 -6.10 -8.74
N ILE A 203 -21.80 -5.26 -8.19
CA ILE A 203 -23.17 -5.06 -8.63
C ILE A 203 -23.28 -3.64 -9.18
N LEU A 204 -23.86 -3.51 -10.34
CA LEU A 204 -24.19 -2.24 -10.97
C LEU A 204 -25.70 -2.03 -10.91
N ILE A 205 -26.12 -0.82 -10.53
CA ILE A 205 -27.51 -0.39 -10.48
C ILE A 205 -27.66 0.83 -11.37
N ASP A 206 -28.29 0.65 -12.51
CA ASP A 206 -28.49 1.69 -13.51
C ASP A 206 -29.96 2.12 -13.53
N GLU A 207 -30.25 3.41 -13.33
CA GLU A 207 -31.60 3.93 -13.44
C GLU A 207 -31.97 4.18 -14.91
N LEU A 208 -32.92 3.42 -15.42
CA LEU A 208 -33.37 3.51 -16.80
C LEU A 208 -34.35 4.66 -16.96
N THR A 209 -33.99 5.64 -17.77
CA THR A 209 -34.92 6.69 -18.19
C THR A 209 -35.99 6.14 -19.14
N ASN A 210 -37.15 6.82 -19.23
CA ASN A 210 -38.22 6.42 -20.14
C ASN A 210 -37.76 6.42 -21.62
N GLU A 211 -36.81 7.27 -21.97
CA GLU A 211 -36.20 7.33 -23.30
C GLU A 211 -35.36 6.09 -23.60
N MET A 212 -34.55 5.64 -22.65
CA MET A 212 -33.76 4.42 -22.79
C MET A 212 -34.65 3.17 -22.91
N LEU A 213 -35.72 3.10 -22.13
CA LEU A 213 -36.70 2.01 -22.23
C LEU A 213 -37.45 2.02 -23.57
N ALA A 214 -37.76 3.19 -24.11
CA ALA A 214 -38.38 3.32 -25.43
C ALA A 214 -37.44 2.86 -26.54
N ALA A 215 -36.16 3.30 -26.49
CA ALA A 215 -35.15 2.91 -27.47
C ALA A 215 -34.85 1.40 -27.43
N GLU A 216 -34.82 0.79 -26.25
CA GLU A 216 -34.63 -0.65 -26.07
C GLU A 216 -35.81 -1.45 -26.67
N LYS A 217 -37.05 -1.05 -26.37
CA LYS A 217 -38.26 -1.66 -26.98
C LYS A 217 -38.26 -1.54 -28.49
N GLU A 218 -37.87 -0.41 -29.05
CA GLU A 218 -37.78 -0.21 -30.50
C GLU A 218 -36.73 -1.12 -31.13
N SER A 219 -35.55 -1.24 -30.49
CA SER A 219 -34.49 -2.12 -30.94
C SER A 219 -34.91 -3.58 -30.93
N PHE A 220 -35.52 -4.05 -29.82
CA PHE A 220 -36.09 -5.40 -29.77
C PHE A 220 -37.19 -5.64 -30.81
N GLY A 221 -38.07 -4.67 -31.02
CA GLY A 221 -39.10 -4.75 -32.02
C GLY A 221 -38.56 -4.84 -33.47
N LYS A 222 -37.43 -4.17 -33.73
CA LYS A 222 -36.71 -4.29 -35.02
C LYS A 222 -36.05 -5.67 -35.15
N ALA A 223 -35.40 -6.16 -34.10
CA ALA A 223 -34.76 -7.47 -34.12
C ALA A 223 -35.78 -8.62 -34.32
N ILE A 224 -36.90 -8.58 -33.62
CA ILE A 224 -37.99 -9.56 -33.79
C ILE A 224 -38.56 -9.52 -35.24
N ARG A 225 -38.77 -8.33 -35.80
CA ARG A 225 -39.20 -8.22 -37.18
C ARG A 225 -38.20 -8.79 -38.17
N MET A 226 -36.90 -8.53 -37.98
CA MET A 226 -35.86 -9.11 -38.84
C MET A 226 -35.83 -10.64 -38.73
N MET A 227 -35.97 -11.20 -37.54
CA MET A 227 -36.03 -12.66 -37.35
C MET A 227 -37.27 -13.28 -38.02
N LEU A 228 -38.45 -12.64 -37.94
CA LEU A 228 -39.66 -13.08 -38.61
C LEU A 228 -39.53 -13.04 -40.12
N PHE A 229 -38.90 -11.98 -40.67
CA PHE A 229 -38.66 -11.91 -42.13
C PHE A 229 -37.62 -12.93 -42.60
N ALA A 230 -36.61 -13.25 -41.77
CA ALA A 230 -35.60 -14.25 -42.09
C ALA A 230 -36.12 -15.71 -42.02
N SER A 231 -37.25 -15.94 -41.31
CA SER A 231 -37.86 -17.25 -41.14
C SER A 231 -38.99 -17.54 -42.14
N LEU A 232 -39.38 -16.59 -42.99
CA LEU A 232 -40.34 -16.84 -44.05
C LEU A 232 -39.65 -17.58 -45.21
N PRO A 233 -40.17 -18.75 -45.64
CA PRO A 233 -39.62 -19.43 -46.80
C PRO A 233 -39.82 -18.55 -48.04
N LEU A 234 -38.73 -18.39 -48.79
CA LEU A 234 -38.78 -17.75 -50.10
C LEU A 234 -39.76 -18.51 -51.01
N PRO A 235 -40.57 -17.83 -51.79
CA PRO A 235 -41.53 -18.44 -52.72
C PRO A 235 -40.87 -19.29 -53.80
#